data_b0e13113a1ca600c3747b29580bd6997
#
_entry.id   b0e13113a1ca600c3747b29580bd6997
#
_cell.length_a   1.000
_cell.length_b   1.000
_cell.length_c   1.000
_cell.angle_alpha   90.00
_cell.angle_beta   90.00
_cell.angle_gamma   90.00
#
_symmetry.space_group_name_H-M   'P 1'
#
loop_
_entity.id
_entity.type
_entity.pdbx_description
1 polymer ?
#
loop_
_entity_poly.entity_id
_entity_poly.type
_entity_poly.pdbx_seq_one_letter_code
_entity_poly.pdbx_strand_id
1 'polypeptide(L)'
;MSSDLAALALERLTDTVVREHMTLEEATRTQFRLVDSIQQVLGSDDIFTEDYGQVRALATVGFGGGGRPRSTAAVEQVLEHFFGAGEAVLVQGAGTGSIRAMLNAGLEPGQSVVLHSEHTYKTTRPAMSHMGLDLHQVSFNDRDELERTLAAVTPAGLYVQHVPQGLGDAHEITDVIESGRRIGGDDLAILVDDNYAVMRSRRIGVQMGATASAFSLYKLLSPTQIGCVVGPHDLVSSIRRDLSSAGCQVQGPAAMAALRMLVYAPVALAIQNDTVNESARRINELAHEGRLPFVRGAVAAQPGIRCVVVVFDEPVAEAFVRSAWRNGSPSQSVGEEAQPEVLPLFTYLTSTFLKGMPGLERHAVRINPMRGGPDTILRVLTAAMADPEFLREAASLSAS
;
A
#
# COMPACT_ATOMS: atom_id res chain seq x y z
N MET A 1 29.21 19.19 6.82
CA MET A 1 28.15 18.38 7.42
C MET A 1 26.95 18.16 6.48
N SER A 2 26.45 19.16 5.76
CA SER A 2 25.30 19.05 4.85
C SER A 2 25.58 18.15 3.63
N SER A 3 26.70 18.35 2.94
CA SER A 3 27.12 17.55 1.76
C SER A 3 27.32 16.05 2.08
N ASP A 4 27.77 15.73 3.28
CA ASP A 4 28.00 14.35 3.70
C ASP A 4 26.69 13.59 3.96
N LEU A 5 25.67 14.29 4.51
CA LEU A 5 24.35 13.70 4.74
C LEU A 5 23.62 13.38 3.42
N ALA A 6 23.67 14.30 2.46
CA ALA A 6 23.06 14.10 1.14
C ALA A 6 23.72 12.93 0.38
N ALA A 7 25.05 12.83 0.42
CA ALA A 7 25.79 11.72 -0.18
C ALA A 7 25.43 10.37 0.47
N LEU A 8 25.45 10.31 1.80
CA LEU A 8 25.08 9.12 2.56
C LEU A 8 23.62 8.71 2.31
N ALA A 9 22.73 9.69 2.19
CA ALA A 9 21.32 9.43 1.91
C ALA A 9 21.11 8.80 0.53
N LEU A 10 21.78 9.32 -0.50
CA LEU A 10 21.72 8.74 -1.85
C LEU A 10 22.26 7.33 -1.87
N GLU A 11 23.40 7.06 -1.24
CA GLU A 11 23.97 5.72 -1.12
C GLU A 11 22.96 4.75 -0.47
N ARG A 12 22.46 5.05 0.72
CA ARG A 12 21.51 4.21 1.44
C ARG A 12 20.18 4.01 0.70
N LEU A 13 19.67 5.04 0.03
CA LEU A 13 18.44 4.93 -0.74
C LEU A 13 18.65 4.10 -2.02
N THR A 14 19.82 4.19 -2.64
CA THR A 14 20.18 3.36 -3.80
C THR A 14 20.34 1.90 -3.42
N ASP A 15 20.87 1.61 -2.25
CA ASP A 15 21.05 0.24 -1.73
C ASP A 15 19.76 -0.35 -1.14
N THR A 16 18.66 0.41 -1.13
CA THR A 16 17.37 -0.11 -0.65
C THR A 16 16.91 -1.29 -1.50
N VAL A 17 16.51 -2.38 -0.85
CA VAL A 17 15.93 -3.54 -1.52
C VAL A 17 14.63 -3.11 -2.20
N VAL A 18 14.63 -3.13 -3.53
CA VAL A 18 13.46 -2.84 -4.34
C VAL A 18 12.84 -4.15 -4.78
N ARG A 19 11.62 -4.43 -4.30
CA ARG A 19 10.90 -5.63 -4.68
C ARG A 19 10.46 -5.58 -6.13
N GLU A 20 10.48 -6.75 -6.76
CA GLU A 20 10.01 -6.91 -8.12
C GLU A 20 8.50 -6.68 -8.18
N HIS A 21 8.09 -5.82 -9.07
CA HIS A 21 6.68 -5.58 -9.42
C HIS A 21 6.33 -6.23 -10.74
N MET A 22 5.05 -6.49 -10.93
CA MET A 22 4.55 -6.91 -12.23
C MET A 22 4.97 -5.92 -13.32
N THR A 23 5.49 -6.46 -14.41
CA THR A 23 5.69 -5.70 -15.65
C THR A 23 4.36 -5.22 -16.22
N LEU A 24 4.38 -4.28 -17.15
CA LEU A 24 3.17 -3.82 -17.83
C LEU A 24 2.44 -4.97 -18.53
N GLU A 25 3.17 -5.93 -19.11
CA GLU A 25 2.60 -7.11 -19.75
C GLU A 25 1.89 -8.01 -18.74
N GLU A 26 2.51 -8.31 -17.60
CA GLU A 26 1.91 -9.10 -16.53
C GLU A 26 0.70 -8.40 -15.90
N ALA A 27 0.78 -7.10 -15.72
CA ALA A 27 -0.32 -6.26 -15.23
C ALA A 27 -1.51 -6.26 -16.20
N THR A 28 -1.23 -6.21 -17.52
CA THR A 28 -2.26 -6.31 -18.57
C THR A 28 -2.95 -7.68 -18.54
N ARG A 29 -2.19 -8.76 -18.40
CA ARG A 29 -2.77 -10.12 -18.23
C ARG A 29 -3.61 -10.21 -16.97
N THR A 30 -3.18 -9.58 -15.87
CA THR A 30 -3.92 -9.55 -14.61
C THR A 30 -5.24 -8.80 -14.76
N GLN A 31 -5.25 -7.68 -15.47
CA GLN A 31 -6.48 -6.95 -15.83
C GLN A 31 -7.44 -7.85 -16.63
N PHE A 32 -6.94 -8.57 -17.65
CA PHE A 32 -7.78 -9.45 -18.46
C PHE A 32 -8.37 -10.60 -17.64
N ARG A 33 -7.58 -11.19 -16.73
CA ARG A 33 -8.08 -12.23 -15.82
C ARG A 33 -9.19 -11.70 -14.90
N LEU A 34 -9.10 -10.47 -14.43
CA LEU A 34 -10.16 -9.88 -13.61
C LEU A 34 -11.43 -9.65 -14.42
N VAL A 35 -11.32 -9.15 -15.66
CA VAL A 35 -12.46 -9.00 -16.58
C VAL A 35 -13.10 -10.37 -16.88
N ASP A 36 -12.28 -11.39 -17.12
CA ASP A 36 -12.75 -12.74 -17.33
C ASP A 36 -13.49 -13.29 -16.11
N SER A 37 -12.97 -13.07 -14.90
CA SER A 37 -13.67 -13.43 -13.65
C SER A 37 -15.01 -12.70 -13.50
N ILE A 38 -15.10 -11.43 -13.86
CA ILE A 38 -16.36 -10.68 -13.89
C ILE A 38 -17.35 -11.35 -14.84
N GLN A 39 -16.92 -11.66 -16.07
CA GLN A 39 -17.77 -12.27 -17.07
C GLN A 39 -18.23 -13.68 -16.64
N GLN A 40 -17.34 -14.50 -16.09
CA GLN A 40 -17.68 -15.86 -15.66
C GLN A 40 -18.64 -15.88 -14.46
N VAL A 41 -18.50 -14.95 -13.51
CA VAL A 41 -19.32 -14.90 -12.29
C VAL A 41 -20.64 -14.17 -12.53
N LEU A 42 -20.61 -13.02 -13.22
CA LEU A 42 -21.79 -12.18 -13.43
C LEU A 42 -22.52 -12.49 -14.74
N GLY A 43 -21.84 -13.12 -15.71
CA GLY A 43 -22.38 -13.43 -17.04
C GLY A 43 -22.50 -12.23 -17.99
N SER A 44 -22.63 -11.03 -17.46
CA SER A 44 -22.67 -9.78 -18.21
C SER A 44 -22.21 -8.60 -17.34
N ASP A 45 -22.10 -7.44 -17.93
CA ASP A 45 -21.78 -6.18 -17.24
C ASP A 45 -23.03 -5.38 -16.82
N ASP A 46 -24.22 -5.94 -16.90
CA ASP A 46 -25.48 -5.28 -16.57
C ASP A 46 -25.46 -4.67 -15.18
N ILE A 47 -24.78 -5.34 -14.24
CA ILE A 47 -24.59 -4.84 -12.88
C ILE A 47 -23.86 -3.47 -12.83
N PHE A 48 -23.04 -3.14 -13.82
CA PHE A 48 -22.37 -1.83 -13.91
C PHE A 48 -23.22 -0.76 -14.56
N THR A 49 -24.27 -1.14 -15.26
CA THR A 49 -25.18 -0.23 -15.96
C THR A 49 -26.42 0.13 -15.15
N GLU A 50 -26.68 -0.60 -14.05
CA GLU A 50 -27.78 -0.30 -13.14
C GLU A 50 -27.66 1.11 -12.54
N ASP A 51 -28.81 1.78 -12.38
CA ASP A 51 -28.89 3.01 -11.59
C ASP A 51 -28.63 2.69 -10.11
N TYR A 52 -27.49 3.12 -9.62
CA TYR A 52 -27.09 2.91 -8.23
C TYR A 52 -28.02 3.54 -7.19
N GLY A 53 -28.87 4.46 -7.59
CA GLY A 53 -29.92 5.03 -6.73
C GLY A 53 -31.10 4.10 -6.50
N GLN A 54 -31.21 2.97 -7.20
CA GLN A 54 -32.33 2.06 -7.04
C GLN A 54 -32.23 1.20 -5.78
N VAL A 55 -33.34 1.06 -5.10
CA VAL A 55 -33.47 0.24 -3.87
C VAL A 55 -33.02 -1.21 -4.07
N ARG A 56 -33.13 -1.77 -5.27
CA ARG A 56 -32.71 -3.13 -5.57
C ARG A 56 -31.22 -3.36 -5.39
N ALA A 57 -30.38 -2.39 -5.75
CA ALA A 57 -28.93 -2.48 -5.55
C ALA A 57 -28.55 -2.45 -4.06
N LEU A 58 -29.44 -1.90 -3.23
CA LEU A 58 -29.27 -1.77 -1.79
C LEU A 58 -29.99 -2.86 -1.00
N ALA A 59 -30.80 -3.70 -1.65
CA ALA A 59 -31.57 -4.73 -0.97
C ALA A 59 -30.66 -5.73 -0.25
N THR A 60 -30.79 -5.84 1.05
CA THR A 60 -30.14 -6.86 1.85
C THR A 60 -30.83 -8.21 1.69
N VAL A 61 -30.06 -9.27 1.67
CA VAL A 61 -30.58 -10.62 1.65
C VAL A 61 -30.74 -11.11 3.09
N GLY A 62 -31.98 -11.10 3.59
CA GLY A 62 -32.35 -11.75 4.82
C GLY A 62 -32.18 -10.93 6.11
N PHE A 63 -33.18 -10.99 6.96
CA PHE A 63 -33.14 -10.64 8.37
C PHE A 63 -32.58 -11.85 9.16
N GLY A 64 -31.53 -11.65 9.93
CA GLY A 64 -31.16 -12.61 10.97
C GLY A 64 -29.99 -13.55 10.67
N GLY A 65 -29.00 -13.13 9.90
CA GLY A 65 -27.79 -13.95 9.76
C GLY A 65 -26.90 -13.55 8.58
N GLY A 66 -26.28 -12.39 8.65
CA GLY A 66 -25.23 -12.02 7.69
C GLY A 66 -25.74 -11.61 6.31
N GLY A 67 -26.95 -11.07 6.22
CA GLY A 67 -27.47 -10.47 5.00
C GLY A 67 -26.58 -9.34 4.51
N ARG A 68 -26.28 -9.31 3.21
CA ARG A 68 -25.46 -8.28 2.56
C ARG A 68 -26.16 -7.77 1.31
N PRO A 69 -25.89 -6.54 0.85
CA PRO A 69 -26.44 -6.05 -0.41
C PRO A 69 -26.10 -6.99 -1.57
N ARG A 70 -27.02 -7.20 -2.48
CA ARG A 70 -26.83 -8.15 -3.61
C ARG A 70 -25.62 -7.80 -4.46
N SER A 71 -25.45 -6.51 -4.78
CA SER A 71 -24.31 -6.06 -5.57
C SER A 71 -22.99 -6.25 -4.82
N THR A 72 -22.97 -6.02 -3.50
CA THR A 72 -21.79 -6.31 -2.67
C THR A 72 -21.47 -7.81 -2.71
N ALA A 73 -22.47 -8.67 -2.56
CA ALA A 73 -22.29 -10.11 -2.65
C ALA A 73 -21.72 -10.55 -4.01
N ALA A 74 -22.21 -9.96 -5.10
CA ALA A 74 -21.72 -10.23 -6.44
C ALA A 74 -20.24 -9.82 -6.62
N VAL A 75 -19.86 -8.64 -6.12
CA VAL A 75 -18.47 -8.17 -6.15
C VAL A 75 -17.56 -9.10 -5.32
N GLU A 76 -18.00 -9.52 -4.14
CA GLU A 76 -17.25 -10.47 -3.31
C GLU A 76 -17.03 -11.79 -4.04
N GLN A 77 -18.05 -12.33 -4.71
CA GLN A 77 -17.93 -13.56 -5.53
C GLN A 77 -16.91 -13.40 -6.68
N VAL A 78 -16.87 -12.24 -7.33
CA VAL A 78 -15.84 -11.95 -8.35
C VAL A 78 -14.45 -12.01 -7.73
N LEU A 79 -14.24 -11.40 -6.55
CA LEU A 79 -12.94 -11.41 -5.87
C LEU A 79 -12.57 -12.84 -5.40
N GLU A 80 -13.52 -13.60 -4.88
CA GLU A 80 -13.36 -15.03 -4.55
C GLU A 80 -12.85 -15.81 -5.75
N HIS A 81 -13.53 -15.68 -6.89
CA HIS A 81 -13.15 -16.35 -8.13
C HIS A 81 -11.77 -15.89 -8.64
N PHE A 82 -11.52 -14.57 -8.60
CA PHE A 82 -10.27 -13.99 -9.12
C PHE A 82 -9.04 -14.45 -8.32
N PHE A 83 -9.12 -14.42 -6.98
CA PHE A 83 -8.01 -14.86 -6.13
C PHE A 83 -7.90 -16.38 -6.02
N GLY A 84 -9.03 -17.10 -6.09
CA GLY A 84 -9.05 -18.56 -6.10
C GLY A 84 -8.49 -19.23 -4.84
N ALA A 85 -8.52 -18.54 -3.69
CA ALA A 85 -7.83 -18.95 -2.47
C ALA A 85 -8.63 -18.68 -1.18
N GLY A 86 -9.94 -18.75 -1.26
CA GLY A 86 -10.85 -18.55 -0.13
C GLY A 86 -12.03 -17.67 -0.50
N GLU A 87 -12.88 -17.36 0.46
CA GLU A 87 -13.96 -16.40 0.33
C GLU A 87 -13.44 -14.97 0.50
N ALA A 88 -14.16 -13.98 -0.04
CA ALA A 88 -13.87 -12.58 0.10
C ALA A 88 -14.97 -11.83 0.85
N VAL A 89 -14.60 -10.80 1.62
CA VAL A 89 -15.54 -9.88 2.24
C VAL A 89 -15.05 -8.45 2.10
N LEU A 90 -15.94 -7.56 1.67
CA LEU A 90 -15.69 -6.13 1.62
C LEU A 90 -15.97 -5.49 2.98
N VAL A 91 -15.08 -4.60 3.41
CA VAL A 91 -15.16 -3.92 4.70
C VAL A 91 -15.00 -2.41 4.54
N GLN A 92 -15.61 -1.64 5.44
CA GLN A 92 -15.42 -0.20 5.53
C GLN A 92 -14.06 0.14 6.15
N GLY A 93 -13.51 1.33 5.83
CA GLY A 93 -12.29 1.84 6.44
C GLY A 93 -11.00 1.46 5.72
N ALA A 94 -11.10 1.12 4.44
CA ALA A 94 -9.95 0.82 3.57
C ALA A 94 -9.01 -0.26 4.18
N GLY A 95 -7.69 -0.09 4.03
CA GLY A 95 -6.72 -1.06 4.55
C GLY A 95 -6.71 -1.19 6.07
N THR A 96 -6.92 -0.12 6.79
CA THR A 96 -6.99 -0.17 8.26
C THR A 96 -8.22 -0.93 8.73
N GLY A 97 -9.36 -0.75 8.05
CA GLY A 97 -10.59 -1.49 8.33
C GLY A 97 -10.43 -2.98 8.04
N SER A 98 -9.82 -3.35 6.89
CA SER A 98 -9.61 -4.76 6.54
C SER A 98 -8.63 -5.46 7.47
N ILE A 99 -7.52 -4.81 7.86
CA ILE A 99 -6.58 -5.38 8.85
C ILE A 99 -7.28 -5.58 10.19
N ARG A 100 -8.04 -4.59 10.67
CA ARG A 100 -8.77 -4.71 11.94
C ARG A 100 -9.78 -5.86 11.89
N ALA A 101 -10.56 -5.96 10.81
CA ALA A 101 -11.53 -7.05 10.64
C ALA A 101 -10.85 -8.43 10.60
N MET A 102 -9.73 -8.54 9.88
CA MET A 102 -8.94 -9.77 9.80
C MET A 102 -8.36 -10.17 11.16
N LEU A 103 -7.79 -9.22 11.91
CA LEU A 103 -7.23 -9.48 13.25
C LEU A 103 -8.33 -9.93 14.23
N ASN A 104 -9.46 -9.21 14.27
CA ASN A 104 -10.57 -9.54 15.16
C ASN A 104 -11.23 -10.89 14.86
N ALA A 105 -11.21 -11.33 13.61
CA ALA A 105 -11.80 -12.60 13.21
C ALA A 105 -10.81 -13.78 13.31
N GLY A 106 -9.52 -13.51 13.21
CA GLY A 106 -8.46 -14.52 13.23
C GLY A 106 -7.80 -14.75 14.58
N LEU A 107 -8.04 -13.86 15.56
CA LEU A 107 -7.37 -13.89 16.86
C LEU A 107 -8.35 -13.52 17.98
N GLU A 108 -8.14 -14.10 19.16
CA GLU A 108 -8.85 -13.71 20.39
C GLU A 108 -8.06 -12.64 21.16
N PRO A 109 -8.73 -11.76 21.92
CA PRO A 109 -8.07 -10.78 22.77
C PRO A 109 -7.05 -11.42 23.73
N GLY A 110 -5.87 -10.81 23.84
CA GLY A 110 -4.81 -11.26 24.73
C GLY A 110 -3.93 -12.38 24.18
N GLN A 111 -4.21 -12.89 22.98
CA GLN A 111 -3.36 -13.94 22.38
C GLN A 111 -1.98 -13.42 21.96
N SER A 112 -0.99 -14.32 21.96
CA SER A 112 0.38 -14.04 21.50
C SER A 112 0.46 -14.00 19.99
N VAL A 113 1.18 -13.01 19.47
CA VAL A 113 1.38 -12.79 18.04
C VAL A 113 2.86 -12.51 17.76
N VAL A 114 3.42 -13.22 16.82
CA VAL A 114 4.75 -12.92 16.28
C VAL A 114 4.62 -11.97 15.09
N LEU A 115 5.48 -10.95 15.06
CA LEU A 115 5.53 -9.97 13.98
C LEU A 115 6.96 -9.48 13.76
N HIS A 116 7.19 -8.84 12.61
CA HIS A 116 8.50 -8.32 12.28
C HIS A 116 8.95 -7.22 13.25
N SER A 117 10.21 -7.25 13.66
CA SER A 117 10.83 -6.29 14.58
C SER A 117 10.93 -4.88 13.98
N GLU A 118 11.06 -4.79 12.66
CA GLU A 118 11.00 -3.53 11.96
C GLU A 118 9.56 -2.98 11.91
N HIS A 119 9.37 -1.83 11.38
CA HIS A 119 8.20 -1.00 11.55
C HIS A 119 6.86 -1.66 11.17
N THR A 120 5.99 -1.97 12.14
CA THR A 120 4.57 -2.19 11.86
C THR A 120 3.90 -0.85 11.48
N TYR A 121 3.09 -0.87 10.43
CA TYR A 121 2.41 0.33 9.94
C TYR A 121 1.61 1.04 11.04
N LYS A 122 1.70 2.37 11.10
CA LYS A 122 1.17 3.20 12.21
C LYS A 122 -0.29 2.92 12.56
N THR A 123 -1.14 2.59 11.57
CA THR A 123 -2.57 2.37 11.79
C THR A 123 -2.91 0.95 12.26
N THR A 124 -1.98 0.01 12.17
CA THR A 124 -2.17 -1.38 12.63
C THR A 124 -1.95 -1.52 14.12
N ARG A 125 -0.96 -0.81 14.68
CA ARG A 125 -0.65 -0.85 16.13
C ARG A 125 -1.85 -0.58 17.03
N PRO A 126 -2.69 0.45 16.80
CA PRO A 126 -3.89 0.67 17.61
C PRO A 126 -4.85 -0.52 17.62
N ALA A 127 -5.03 -1.22 16.50
CA ALA A 127 -5.90 -2.39 16.44
C ALA A 127 -5.36 -3.52 17.35
N MET A 128 -4.07 -3.83 17.26
CA MET A 128 -3.41 -4.83 18.10
C MET A 128 -3.45 -4.45 19.59
N SER A 129 -3.20 -3.18 19.88
CA SER A 129 -3.26 -2.65 21.26
C SER A 129 -4.67 -2.73 21.86
N HIS A 130 -5.71 -2.42 21.10
CA HIS A 130 -7.10 -2.51 21.57
C HIS A 130 -7.52 -3.96 21.85
N MET A 131 -6.96 -4.93 21.15
CA MET A 131 -7.17 -6.35 21.42
C MET A 131 -6.31 -6.86 22.59
N GLY A 132 -5.38 -6.04 23.11
CA GLY A 132 -4.45 -6.45 24.17
C GLY A 132 -3.54 -7.59 23.76
N LEU A 133 -3.20 -7.72 22.46
CA LEU A 133 -2.36 -8.81 21.96
C LEU A 133 -0.96 -8.75 22.59
N ASP A 134 -0.43 -9.92 22.93
CA ASP A 134 0.96 -10.09 23.38
C ASP A 134 1.89 -10.19 22.18
N LEU A 135 2.66 -9.12 21.92
CA LEU A 135 3.42 -8.95 20.69
C LEU A 135 4.88 -9.37 20.85
N HIS A 136 5.31 -10.40 20.13
CA HIS A 136 6.67 -10.89 20.05
C HIS A 136 7.32 -10.44 18.75
N GLN A 137 8.24 -9.49 18.85
CA GLN A 137 8.94 -8.92 17.71
C GLN A 137 10.22 -9.67 17.41
N VAL A 138 10.40 -10.10 16.15
CA VAL A 138 11.56 -10.82 15.68
C VAL A 138 11.95 -10.38 14.27
N SER A 139 13.23 -10.41 13.94
CA SER A 139 13.67 -10.09 12.57
C SER A 139 13.25 -11.18 11.59
N PHE A 140 12.46 -10.84 10.57
CA PHE A 140 12.13 -11.77 9.50
C PHE A 140 13.29 -11.93 8.49
N ASN A 141 14.32 -11.07 8.57
CA ASN A 141 15.55 -11.23 7.80
C ASN A 141 16.43 -12.38 8.31
N ASP A 142 16.20 -12.85 9.55
CA ASP A 142 16.85 -14.01 10.15
C ASP A 142 15.83 -15.15 10.30
N ARG A 143 15.86 -16.09 9.35
CA ARG A 143 14.94 -17.23 9.32
C ARG A 143 15.09 -18.12 10.57
N ASP A 144 16.31 -18.34 11.02
CA ASP A 144 16.56 -19.20 12.18
C ASP A 144 16.05 -18.55 13.48
N GLU A 145 16.18 -17.23 13.61
CA GLU A 145 15.61 -16.48 14.72
C GLU A 145 14.08 -16.54 14.72
N LEU A 146 13.45 -16.33 13.55
CA LEU A 146 12.00 -16.46 13.38
C LEU A 146 11.50 -17.84 13.83
N GLU A 147 12.13 -18.90 13.35
CA GLU A 147 11.73 -20.27 13.65
C GLU A 147 11.93 -20.64 15.13
N ARG A 148 13.03 -20.23 15.73
CA ARG A 148 13.25 -20.40 17.18
C ARG A 148 12.19 -19.66 17.99
N THR A 149 11.83 -18.44 17.58
CA THR A 149 10.81 -17.65 18.26
C THR A 149 9.43 -18.29 18.15
N LEU A 150 9.04 -18.73 16.94
CA LEU A 150 7.77 -19.44 16.72
C LEU A 150 7.67 -20.71 17.57
N ALA A 151 8.74 -21.50 17.64
CA ALA A 151 8.78 -22.73 18.44
C ALA A 151 8.75 -22.46 19.96
N ALA A 152 9.39 -21.39 20.43
CA ALA A 152 9.45 -21.04 21.85
C ALA A 152 8.16 -20.41 22.36
N VAL A 153 7.55 -19.51 21.57
CA VAL A 153 6.34 -18.75 21.93
C VAL A 153 5.07 -19.57 21.69
N THR A 154 5.06 -20.45 20.69
CA THR A 154 3.85 -21.13 20.19
C THR A 154 2.68 -20.15 20.05
N PRO A 155 2.83 -19.08 19.21
CA PRO A 155 1.86 -18.00 19.14
C PRO A 155 0.55 -18.44 18.45
N ALA A 156 -0.54 -17.77 18.77
CA ALA A 156 -1.81 -17.95 18.05
C ALA A 156 -1.75 -17.35 16.64
N GLY A 157 -0.94 -16.30 16.45
CA GLY A 157 -0.84 -15.61 15.16
C GLY A 157 0.58 -15.25 14.74
N LEU A 158 0.79 -15.24 13.43
CA LEU A 158 1.93 -14.65 12.75
C LEU A 158 1.41 -13.53 11.84
N TYR A 159 1.71 -12.27 12.19
CA TYR A 159 1.32 -11.12 11.38
C TYR A 159 2.45 -10.70 10.44
N VAL A 160 2.16 -10.69 9.15
CA VAL A 160 3.15 -10.41 8.10
C VAL A 160 2.70 -9.23 7.25
N GLN A 161 3.52 -8.20 7.14
CA GLN A 161 3.38 -7.20 6.09
C GLN A 161 4.07 -7.71 4.83
N HIS A 162 3.31 -7.93 3.77
CA HIS A 162 3.84 -8.45 2.50
C HIS A 162 4.95 -7.55 1.96
N VAL A 163 4.74 -6.25 2.07
CA VAL A 163 5.75 -5.26 1.70
C VAL A 163 6.33 -4.67 2.97
N PRO A 164 7.60 -4.95 3.27
CA PRO A 164 8.29 -4.40 4.42
C PRO A 164 8.30 -2.87 4.42
N GLN A 165 8.37 -2.29 5.60
CA GLN A 165 8.44 -0.84 5.77
C GLN A 165 9.87 -0.36 6.08
N GLY A 166 10.78 -1.25 6.44
CA GLY A 166 12.19 -0.92 6.63
C GLY A 166 12.92 -0.85 5.28
N LEU A 167 13.79 0.14 5.11
CA LEU A 167 14.57 0.27 3.87
C LEU A 167 15.59 -0.85 3.68
N GLY A 168 16.04 -1.48 4.78
CA GLY A 168 16.99 -2.60 4.78
C GLY A 168 16.34 -3.99 4.84
N ASP A 169 15.01 -4.08 4.80
CA ASP A 169 14.33 -5.36 4.90
C ASP A 169 14.43 -6.15 3.59
N ALA A 170 15.01 -7.36 3.70
CA ALA A 170 15.28 -8.23 2.56
C ALA A 170 14.54 -9.57 2.60
N HIS A 171 13.74 -9.85 3.66
CA HIS A 171 13.05 -11.12 3.78
C HIS A 171 12.00 -11.32 2.67
N GLU A 172 11.88 -12.56 2.21
CA GLU A 172 10.83 -12.95 1.27
C GLU A 172 9.60 -13.45 2.04
N ILE A 173 8.42 -12.95 1.67
CA ILE A 173 7.17 -13.33 2.34
C ILE A 173 6.88 -14.83 2.28
N THR A 174 7.23 -15.48 1.18
CA THR A 174 7.10 -16.95 1.02
C THR A 174 7.88 -17.70 2.09
N ASP A 175 9.12 -17.29 2.38
CA ASP A 175 9.96 -17.93 3.39
C ASP A 175 9.37 -17.77 4.79
N VAL A 176 8.80 -16.58 5.08
CA VAL A 176 8.14 -16.31 6.36
C VAL A 176 6.89 -17.17 6.53
N ILE A 177 6.06 -17.28 5.49
CA ILE A 177 4.84 -18.14 5.51
C ILE A 177 5.21 -19.60 5.63
N GLU A 178 6.21 -20.08 4.89
CA GLU A 178 6.71 -21.47 4.97
C GLU A 178 7.23 -21.81 6.36
N SER A 179 8.02 -20.92 6.98
CA SER A 179 8.49 -21.09 8.35
C SER A 179 7.33 -21.14 9.34
N GLY A 180 6.34 -20.25 9.18
CA GLY A 180 5.12 -20.25 9.98
C GLY A 180 4.37 -21.58 9.88
N ARG A 181 4.12 -22.08 8.66
CA ARG A 181 3.42 -23.37 8.43
C ARG A 181 4.22 -24.56 8.94
N ARG A 182 5.53 -24.55 8.77
CA ARG A 182 6.38 -25.66 9.22
C ARG A 182 6.43 -25.78 10.74
N ILE A 183 6.43 -24.67 11.47
CA ILE A 183 6.57 -24.67 12.93
C ILE A 183 5.20 -24.69 13.62
N GLY A 184 4.24 -23.87 13.16
CA GLY A 184 2.94 -23.70 13.80
C GLY A 184 1.81 -24.52 13.19
N GLY A 185 2.04 -25.16 12.02
CA GLY A 185 1.03 -25.97 11.36
C GLY A 185 -0.22 -25.17 10.92
N ASP A 186 -1.34 -25.89 10.91
CA ASP A 186 -2.65 -25.28 10.54
C ASP A 186 -3.26 -24.47 11.69
N ASP A 187 -2.84 -24.70 12.93
CA ASP A 187 -3.34 -23.98 14.11
C ASP A 187 -2.79 -22.56 14.20
N LEU A 188 -1.68 -22.25 13.53
CA LEU A 188 -1.13 -20.92 13.49
C LEU A 188 -1.89 -20.05 12.47
N ALA A 189 -2.55 -18.99 12.94
CA ALA A 189 -3.18 -18.01 12.07
C ALA A 189 -2.10 -17.11 11.41
N ILE A 190 -1.77 -17.35 10.13
CA ILE A 190 -0.86 -16.49 9.36
C ILE A 190 -1.69 -15.42 8.66
N LEU A 191 -1.60 -14.17 9.16
CA LEU A 191 -2.41 -13.03 8.75
C LEU A 191 -1.54 -12.03 7.99
N VAL A 192 -1.84 -11.83 6.70
CA VAL A 192 -1.01 -11.02 5.81
C VAL A 192 -1.65 -9.67 5.48
N ASP A 193 -0.88 -8.62 5.66
CA ASP A 193 -1.19 -7.27 5.17
C ASP A 193 -0.65 -7.11 3.74
N ASP A 194 -1.55 -7.21 2.76
CA ASP A 194 -1.26 -7.07 1.33
C ASP A 194 -1.50 -5.66 0.79
N ASN A 195 -1.62 -4.64 1.64
CA ASN A 195 -2.01 -3.28 1.23
C ASN A 195 -1.15 -2.69 0.11
N TYR A 196 0.13 -3.04 0.06
CA TYR A 196 1.06 -2.55 -0.95
C TYR A 196 1.47 -3.60 -1.98
N ALA A 197 0.99 -4.82 -1.83
CA ALA A 197 1.32 -5.95 -2.70
C ALA A 197 0.24 -6.25 -3.73
N VAL A 198 -1.04 -6.21 -3.31
CA VAL A 198 -2.15 -6.57 -4.18
C VAL A 198 -2.15 -5.74 -5.47
N MET A 199 -2.36 -6.41 -6.61
CA MET A 199 -2.28 -5.85 -7.98
C MET A 199 -0.91 -5.27 -8.38
N ARG A 200 0.11 -5.45 -7.54
CA ARG A 200 1.52 -5.13 -7.83
C ARG A 200 2.37 -6.39 -7.87
N SER A 201 2.18 -7.26 -6.89
CA SER A 201 2.80 -8.58 -6.83
C SER A 201 1.96 -9.61 -7.59
N ARG A 202 2.60 -10.71 -8.02
CA ARG A 202 1.92 -11.79 -8.76
C ARG A 202 0.92 -12.56 -7.91
N ARG A 203 1.12 -12.62 -6.59
CA ARG A 203 0.29 -13.34 -5.62
C ARG A 203 0.13 -12.52 -4.34
N ILE A 204 -0.97 -12.73 -3.64
CA ILE A 204 -1.21 -12.22 -2.28
C ILE A 204 -0.96 -13.31 -1.25
N GLY A 205 -0.87 -12.95 0.03
CA GLY A 205 -0.50 -13.88 1.11
C GLY A 205 -1.30 -15.17 1.13
N VAL A 206 -2.63 -15.09 1.00
CA VAL A 206 -3.51 -16.28 0.97
C VAL A 206 -3.20 -17.22 -0.19
N GLN A 207 -2.74 -16.72 -1.33
CA GLN A 207 -2.31 -17.53 -2.48
C GLN A 207 -0.92 -18.15 -2.28
N MET A 208 -0.22 -17.80 -1.23
CA MET A 208 1.08 -18.33 -0.83
C MET A 208 1.01 -19.22 0.41
N GLY A 209 -0.21 -19.53 0.89
CA GLY A 209 -0.42 -20.42 2.04
C GLY A 209 -0.68 -19.71 3.36
N ALA A 210 -0.83 -18.39 3.39
CA ALA A 210 -1.33 -17.68 4.56
C ALA A 210 -2.79 -18.05 4.87
N THR A 211 -3.22 -17.86 6.12
CA THR A 211 -4.61 -18.07 6.53
C THR A 211 -5.54 -17.03 5.91
N ALA A 212 -5.14 -15.76 5.94
CA ALA A 212 -5.92 -14.68 5.37
C ALA A 212 -5.04 -13.54 4.87
N SER A 213 -5.58 -12.78 3.91
CA SER A 213 -5.02 -11.57 3.32
C SER A 213 -5.97 -10.40 3.51
N ALA A 214 -5.43 -9.24 3.92
CA ALA A 214 -6.19 -8.00 4.05
C ALA A 214 -5.57 -6.88 3.20
N PHE A 215 -6.39 -6.14 2.47
CA PHE A 215 -5.91 -5.04 1.62
C PHE A 215 -6.95 -3.94 1.39
N SER A 216 -6.47 -2.80 0.91
CA SER A 216 -7.25 -1.61 0.60
C SER A 216 -7.58 -1.53 -0.87
N LEU A 217 -8.86 -1.47 -1.23
CA LEU A 217 -9.28 -1.11 -2.58
C LEU A 217 -9.08 0.39 -2.86
N TYR A 218 -9.09 1.23 -1.83
CA TYR A 218 -8.78 2.65 -1.96
C TYR A 218 -7.37 2.92 -2.49
N LYS A 219 -6.41 2.04 -2.17
CA LYS A 219 -5.06 2.04 -2.75
C LYS A 219 -5.02 1.45 -4.17
N LEU A 220 -6.14 0.98 -4.68
CA LEU A 220 -6.33 0.36 -6.00
C LEU A 220 -7.36 1.13 -6.83
N LEU A 221 -7.27 2.45 -6.81
CA LEU A 221 -8.09 3.39 -7.57
C LEU A 221 -9.56 3.53 -7.11
N SER A 222 -10.03 2.78 -6.12
CA SER A 222 -11.40 2.92 -5.64
C SER A 222 -11.67 4.36 -5.15
N PRO A 223 -12.78 4.97 -5.55
CA PRO A 223 -13.16 6.30 -5.07
C PRO A 223 -13.69 6.27 -3.63
N THR A 224 -13.90 5.09 -3.06
CA THR A 224 -14.47 4.87 -1.73
C THR A 224 -13.48 4.16 -0.81
N GLN A 225 -13.55 4.45 0.48
CA GLN A 225 -12.66 3.88 1.48
C GLN A 225 -13.08 2.45 1.87
N ILE A 226 -12.98 1.54 0.92
CA ILE A 226 -13.29 0.13 1.08
C ILE A 226 -11.99 -0.67 1.14
N GLY A 227 -11.98 -1.69 2.02
CA GLY A 227 -10.98 -2.75 2.06
C GLY A 227 -11.59 -4.10 1.74
N CYS A 228 -10.75 -5.11 1.63
CA CYS A 228 -11.15 -6.49 1.41
C CYS A 228 -10.33 -7.42 2.32
N VAL A 229 -10.97 -8.48 2.80
CA VAL A 229 -10.31 -9.62 3.42
C VAL A 229 -10.64 -10.85 2.59
N VAL A 230 -9.60 -11.66 2.30
CA VAL A 230 -9.73 -12.96 1.64
C VAL A 230 -9.21 -14.03 2.60
N GLY A 231 -9.99 -15.07 2.84
CA GLY A 231 -9.62 -16.13 3.79
C GLY A 231 -10.60 -17.28 3.84
N PRO A 232 -10.48 -18.19 4.81
CA PRO A 232 -11.37 -19.35 4.95
C PRO A 232 -12.79 -18.91 5.34
N HIS A 233 -13.75 -19.78 5.04
CA HIS A 233 -15.18 -19.55 5.26
C HIS A 233 -15.50 -19.04 6.67
N ASP A 234 -14.94 -19.68 7.70
CA ASP A 234 -15.27 -19.37 9.10
C ASP A 234 -14.82 -17.95 9.48
N LEU A 235 -13.59 -17.56 9.08
CA LEU A 235 -13.06 -16.22 9.29
C LEU A 235 -13.91 -15.17 8.57
N VAL A 236 -14.21 -15.39 7.30
CA VAL A 236 -14.99 -14.45 6.47
C VAL A 236 -16.44 -14.36 6.99
N SER A 237 -17.05 -15.48 7.39
CA SER A 237 -18.39 -15.50 7.97
C SER A 237 -18.46 -14.78 9.31
N SER A 238 -17.39 -14.84 10.13
CA SER A 238 -17.29 -14.07 11.37
C SER A 238 -17.29 -12.57 11.07
N ILE A 239 -16.45 -12.11 10.11
CA ILE A 239 -16.43 -10.70 9.68
C ILE A 239 -17.80 -10.25 9.19
N ARG A 240 -18.49 -11.07 8.35
CA ARG A 240 -19.82 -10.73 7.83
C ARG A 240 -20.85 -10.54 8.95
N ARG A 241 -20.82 -11.37 9.99
CA ARG A 241 -21.73 -11.25 11.16
C ARG A 241 -21.49 -9.94 11.90
N ASP A 242 -20.22 -9.60 12.15
CA ASP A 242 -19.84 -8.37 12.84
C ASP A 242 -20.29 -7.14 12.05
N LEU A 243 -20.02 -7.09 10.76
CA LEU A 243 -20.42 -5.98 9.88
C LEU A 243 -21.95 -5.83 9.82
N SER A 244 -22.70 -6.95 9.80
CA SER A 244 -24.16 -6.94 9.81
C SER A 244 -24.69 -6.39 11.14
N SER A 245 -24.15 -6.85 12.25
CA SER A 245 -24.54 -6.41 13.60
C SER A 245 -24.28 -4.94 13.83
N ALA A 246 -23.13 -4.44 13.34
CA ALA A 246 -22.71 -3.06 13.50
C ALA A 246 -23.33 -2.08 12.47
N GLY A 247 -24.07 -2.57 11.46
CA GLY A 247 -24.57 -1.74 10.37
C GLY A 247 -23.46 -1.19 9.47
N CYS A 248 -22.29 -1.83 9.45
CA CYS A 248 -21.10 -1.38 8.74
C CYS A 248 -20.88 -2.10 7.40
N GLN A 249 -21.90 -2.73 6.84
CA GLN A 249 -21.81 -3.40 5.54
C GLN A 249 -21.47 -2.43 4.42
N VAL A 250 -20.61 -2.84 3.50
CA VAL A 250 -20.34 -2.09 2.28
C VAL A 250 -21.58 -2.12 1.40
N GLN A 251 -22.03 -0.95 0.96
CA GLN A 251 -23.21 -0.81 0.13
C GLN A 251 -22.91 -1.08 -1.35
N GLY A 252 -23.90 -1.57 -2.08
CA GLY A 252 -23.78 -2.00 -3.46
C GLY A 252 -23.12 -0.97 -4.40
N PRO A 253 -23.54 0.30 -4.43
CA PRO A 253 -22.93 1.31 -5.29
C PRO A 253 -21.42 1.49 -5.02
N ALA A 254 -21.01 1.45 -3.76
CA ALA A 254 -19.60 1.56 -3.38
C ALA A 254 -18.78 0.33 -3.79
N ALA A 255 -19.34 -0.88 -3.59
CA ALA A 255 -18.73 -2.13 -4.03
C ALA A 255 -18.53 -2.17 -5.55
N MET A 256 -19.55 -1.78 -6.31
CA MET A 256 -19.51 -1.73 -7.77
C MET A 256 -18.50 -0.73 -8.31
N ALA A 257 -18.46 0.48 -7.73
CA ALA A 257 -17.47 1.47 -8.09
C ALA A 257 -16.04 0.98 -7.82
N ALA A 258 -15.82 0.30 -6.68
CA ALA A 258 -14.53 -0.29 -6.34
C ALA A 258 -14.11 -1.37 -7.33
N LEU A 259 -15.00 -2.30 -7.70
CA LEU A 259 -14.71 -3.35 -8.68
C LEU A 259 -14.37 -2.77 -10.05
N ARG A 260 -15.16 -1.80 -10.53
CA ARG A 260 -14.91 -1.13 -11.82
C ARG A 260 -13.51 -0.51 -11.86
N MET A 261 -13.10 0.19 -10.80
CA MET A 261 -11.79 0.81 -10.74
C MET A 261 -10.67 -0.21 -10.57
N LEU A 262 -10.93 -1.32 -9.88
CA LEU A 262 -9.97 -2.41 -9.71
C LEU A 262 -9.53 -3.03 -11.04
N VAL A 263 -10.39 -3.04 -12.06
CA VAL A 263 -10.05 -3.51 -13.41
C VAL A 263 -8.86 -2.74 -13.99
N TYR A 264 -8.76 -1.46 -13.74
CA TYR A 264 -7.69 -0.61 -14.26
C TYR A 264 -6.45 -0.56 -13.37
N ALA A 265 -6.57 -1.00 -12.12
CA ALA A 265 -5.51 -0.86 -11.13
C ALA A 265 -4.19 -1.52 -11.53
N PRO A 266 -4.13 -2.78 -12.01
CA PRO A 266 -2.86 -3.44 -12.33
C PRO A 266 -2.01 -2.63 -13.33
N VAL A 267 -2.62 -2.25 -14.45
CA VAL A 267 -1.95 -1.49 -15.52
C VAL A 267 -1.54 -0.10 -15.05
N ALA A 268 -2.43 0.60 -14.35
CA ALA A 268 -2.13 1.93 -13.83
C ALA A 268 -0.95 1.93 -12.84
N LEU A 269 -0.83 0.89 -12.02
CA LEU A 269 0.24 0.75 -11.04
C LEU A 269 1.57 0.33 -11.69
N ALA A 270 1.54 -0.50 -12.74
CA ALA A 270 2.73 -0.85 -13.52
C ALA A 270 3.29 0.40 -14.25
N ILE A 271 2.43 1.19 -14.89
CA ILE A 271 2.82 2.46 -15.52
C ILE A 271 3.43 3.41 -14.48
N GLN A 272 2.85 3.48 -13.28
CA GLN A 272 3.39 4.31 -12.20
C GLN A 272 4.82 3.91 -11.81
N ASN A 273 5.11 2.60 -11.72
CA ASN A 273 6.44 2.09 -11.45
C ASN A 273 7.46 2.48 -12.52
N ASP A 274 7.11 2.31 -13.79
CA ASP A 274 7.97 2.69 -14.92
C ASP A 274 8.23 4.21 -14.93
N THR A 275 7.19 5.01 -14.63
CA THR A 275 7.29 6.46 -14.52
C THR A 275 8.27 6.88 -13.42
N VAL A 276 8.29 6.19 -12.26
CA VAL A 276 9.23 6.49 -11.17
C VAL A 276 10.67 6.29 -11.65
N ASN A 277 10.97 5.15 -12.26
CA ASN A 277 12.31 4.84 -12.75
C ASN A 277 12.79 5.87 -13.78
N GLU A 278 11.95 6.15 -14.77
CA GLU A 278 12.26 7.12 -15.83
C GLU A 278 12.41 8.55 -15.30
N SER A 279 11.57 8.96 -14.35
CA SER A 279 11.67 10.28 -13.73
C SER A 279 12.97 10.45 -12.95
N ALA A 280 13.35 9.45 -12.14
CA ALA A 280 14.60 9.48 -11.38
C ALA A 280 15.82 9.58 -12.32
N ARG A 281 15.83 8.78 -13.42
CA ARG A 281 16.88 8.82 -14.43
C ARG A 281 17.00 10.23 -15.04
N ARG A 282 15.89 10.80 -15.51
CA ARG A 282 15.89 12.12 -16.17
C ARG A 282 16.22 13.27 -15.21
N ILE A 283 15.83 13.19 -13.94
CA ILE A 283 16.23 14.17 -12.93
C ILE A 283 17.74 14.14 -12.73
N ASN A 284 18.35 12.95 -12.64
CA ASN A 284 19.79 12.79 -12.51
C ASN A 284 20.55 13.36 -13.74
N GLU A 285 20.05 13.14 -14.94
CA GLU A 285 20.63 13.71 -16.16
C GLU A 285 20.62 15.23 -16.11
N LEU A 286 19.48 15.84 -15.78
CA LEU A 286 19.36 17.30 -15.67
C LEU A 286 20.22 17.87 -14.53
N ALA A 287 20.36 17.17 -13.41
CA ALA A 287 21.22 17.57 -12.32
C ALA A 287 22.71 17.52 -12.75
N HIS A 288 23.11 16.45 -13.44
CA HIS A 288 24.47 16.32 -13.98
C HIS A 288 24.81 17.42 -15.01
N GLU A 289 23.85 17.85 -15.80
CA GLU A 289 23.97 18.96 -16.76
C GLU A 289 23.97 20.34 -16.06
N GLY A 290 23.84 20.41 -14.73
CA GLY A 290 23.76 21.66 -13.97
C GLY A 290 22.44 22.43 -14.17
N ARG A 291 21.41 21.82 -14.71
CA ARG A 291 20.10 22.43 -15.01
C ARG A 291 19.14 22.41 -13.83
N LEU A 292 19.46 21.66 -12.79
CA LEU A 292 18.69 21.58 -11.53
C LEU A 292 19.59 21.99 -10.37
N PRO A 293 19.68 23.30 -10.07
CA PRO A 293 20.44 23.78 -8.94
C PRO A 293 19.89 23.16 -7.64
N PHE A 294 20.76 22.93 -6.66
CA PHE A 294 20.48 22.28 -5.37
C PHE A 294 20.26 20.78 -5.42
N VAL A 295 19.94 20.17 -6.58
CA VAL A 295 19.69 18.73 -6.67
C VAL A 295 20.99 17.94 -6.68
N ARG A 296 21.22 17.15 -5.63
CA ARG A 296 22.32 16.18 -5.54
C ARG A 296 22.06 14.97 -6.42
N GLY A 297 20.81 14.49 -6.41
CA GLY A 297 20.39 13.34 -7.20
C GLY A 297 18.97 12.89 -6.86
N ALA A 298 18.51 11.89 -7.60
CA ALA A 298 17.18 11.28 -7.42
C ALA A 298 17.27 9.76 -7.46
N VAL A 299 16.50 9.10 -6.63
CA VAL A 299 16.44 7.64 -6.52
C VAL A 299 15.00 7.16 -6.61
N ALA A 300 14.78 6.06 -7.35
CA ALA A 300 13.55 5.29 -7.29
C ALA A 300 13.57 4.46 -6.00
N ALA A 301 12.88 4.92 -4.98
CA ALA A 301 12.94 4.34 -3.64
C ALA A 301 11.61 3.72 -3.22
N GLN A 302 11.63 3.06 -2.10
CA GLN A 302 10.55 2.36 -1.40
C GLN A 302 10.09 1.05 -2.06
N PRO A 303 10.23 -0.08 -1.34
CA PRO A 303 9.97 -1.41 -1.91
C PRO A 303 8.51 -1.64 -2.33
N GLY A 304 7.56 -1.01 -1.67
CA GLY A 304 6.14 -1.28 -1.90
C GLY A 304 5.45 -0.37 -2.89
N ILE A 305 5.39 0.90 -2.59
CA ILE A 305 4.95 1.94 -3.52
C ILE A 305 6.16 2.73 -3.92
N ARG A 306 6.63 2.50 -5.12
CA ARG A 306 7.76 3.24 -5.65
C ARG A 306 7.43 4.73 -5.76
N CYS A 307 8.36 5.54 -5.32
CA CYS A 307 8.35 6.98 -5.47
C CYS A 307 9.73 7.46 -5.86
N VAL A 308 9.81 8.64 -6.42
CA VAL A 308 11.09 9.33 -6.61
C VAL A 308 11.42 10.05 -5.31
N VAL A 309 12.60 9.81 -4.75
CA VAL A 309 13.18 10.63 -3.70
C VAL A 309 14.22 11.53 -4.34
N VAL A 310 14.03 12.84 -4.25
CA VAL A 310 15.00 13.83 -4.71
C VAL A 310 15.76 14.35 -3.50
N VAL A 311 17.08 14.26 -3.55
CA VAL A 311 17.99 14.71 -2.48
C VAL A 311 18.67 16.01 -2.90
N PHE A 312 18.72 16.98 -1.99
CA PHE A 312 19.30 18.29 -2.17
C PHE A 312 20.61 18.41 -1.41
N ASP A 313 21.57 19.16 -1.95
CA ASP A 313 22.81 19.51 -1.26
C ASP A 313 22.56 20.42 -0.05
N GLU A 314 21.56 21.29 -0.16
CA GLU A 314 21.19 22.28 0.84
C GLU A 314 19.88 21.90 1.56
N PRO A 315 19.62 22.42 2.77
CA PRO A 315 18.42 22.09 3.55
C PRO A 315 17.16 22.82 3.07
N VAL A 316 16.84 22.68 1.77
CA VAL A 316 15.80 23.43 1.06
C VAL A 316 14.48 22.65 0.87
N ALA A 317 14.38 21.43 1.39
CA ALA A 317 13.26 20.54 1.11
C ALA A 317 11.89 21.15 1.45
N GLU A 318 11.78 21.83 2.59
CA GLU A 318 10.51 22.43 3.00
C GLU A 318 10.10 23.60 2.08
N ALA A 319 11.03 24.48 1.75
CA ALA A 319 10.81 25.59 0.82
C ALA A 319 10.44 25.07 -0.58
N PHE A 320 11.11 24.01 -1.02
CA PHE A 320 10.84 23.37 -2.31
C PHE A 320 9.44 22.75 -2.37
N VAL A 321 8.99 22.02 -1.34
CA VAL A 321 7.63 21.44 -1.32
C VAL A 321 6.58 22.55 -1.41
N ARG A 322 6.71 23.63 -0.65
CA ARG A 322 5.80 24.78 -0.76
C ARG A 322 5.79 25.38 -2.15
N SER A 323 6.96 25.49 -2.77
CA SER A 323 7.08 25.97 -4.15
C SER A 323 6.42 25.01 -5.14
N ALA A 324 6.61 23.69 -5.00
CA ALA A 324 5.97 22.71 -5.87
C ALA A 324 4.43 22.81 -5.80
N TRP A 325 3.87 23.07 -4.62
CA TRP A 325 2.43 23.29 -4.46
C TRP A 325 1.93 24.53 -5.21
N ARG A 326 2.70 25.63 -5.20
CA ARG A 326 2.36 26.82 -6.01
C ARG A 326 2.50 26.59 -7.51
N ASN A 327 3.31 25.59 -7.91
CA ASN A 327 3.65 25.30 -9.30
C ASN A 327 2.99 24.03 -9.87
N GLY A 328 1.86 23.58 -9.30
CA GLY A 328 0.99 22.57 -9.89
C GLY A 328 0.94 21.21 -9.21
N SER A 329 1.65 21.03 -8.10
CA SER A 329 1.40 19.86 -7.23
C SER A 329 0.25 20.16 -6.26
N PRO A 330 -0.67 19.22 -6.00
CA PRO A 330 -1.66 19.38 -4.95
C PRO A 330 -1.01 19.60 -3.57
N SER A 331 -1.48 20.60 -2.85
CA SER A 331 -1.02 20.91 -1.48
C SER A 331 -1.72 20.09 -0.40
N GLN A 332 -2.90 19.55 -0.74
CA GLN A 332 -3.69 18.71 0.14
C GLN A 332 -4.07 17.45 -0.62
N SER A 333 -3.49 16.34 -0.23
CA SER A 333 -3.87 15.03 -0.72
C SER A 333 -4.60 14.25 0.37
N VAL A 334 -5.45 13.32 -0.02
CA VAL A 334 -6.12 12.41 0.93
C VAL A 334 -5.11 11.43 1.57
N GLY A 335 -3.87 11.51 1.15
CA GLY A 335 -2.74 10.70 1.58
C GLY A 335 -1.84 10.38 0.39
N GLU A 336 -0.55 10.23 0.66
CA GLU A 336 0.48 9.99 -0.37
C GLU A 336 0.22 8.74 -1.23
N GLU A 337 -0.69 7.89 -0.79
CA GLU A 337 -1.00 6.61 -1.40
C GLU A 337 -2.47 6.48 -1.80
N ALA A 338 -3.19 7.60 -1.78
CA ALA A 338 -4.55 7.70 -2.28
C ALA A 338 -4.54 7.64 -3.81
N GLN A 339 -4.66 6.46 -4.36
CA GLN A 339 -4.56 6.22 -5.80
C GLN A 339 -5.63 6.88 -6.69
N PRO A 340 -6.77 7.41 -6.17
CA PRO A 340 -7.64 8.28 -6.96
C PRO A 340 -7.00 9.61 -7.40
N GLU A 341 -5.93 10.04 -6.73
CA GLU A 341 -5.20 11.24 -7.14
C GLU A 341 -4.65 11.11 -8.57
N VAL A 342 -4.73 12.19 -9.33
CA VAL A 342 -4.34 12.23 -10.74
C VAL A 342 -2.99 12.92 -10.92
N LEU A 343 -2.80 14.05 -10.26
CA LEU A 343 -1.60 14.87 -10.40
C LEU A 343 -0.44 14.33 -9.56
N PRO A 344 0.80 14.49 -10.01
CA PRO A 344 1.98 14.13 -9.20
C PRO A 344 1.98 14.87 -7.86
N LEU A 345 2.23 14.11 -6.80
CA LEU A 345 2.31 14.64 -5.43
C LEU A 345 3.78 14.89 -5.05
N PHE A 346 4.09 16.11 -4.69
CA PHE A 346 5.37 16.52 -4.11
C PHE A 346 5.17 16.73 -2.62
N THR A 347 5.78 15.88 -1.81
CA THR A 347 5.53 15.82 -0.38
C THR A 347 6.84 15.73 0.42
N TYR A 348 6.72 15.95 1.72
CA TYR A 348 7.82 15.71 2.65
C TYR A 348 8.12 14.21 2.75
N LEU A 349 9.36 13.89 3.14
CA LEU A 349 9.69 12.51 3.49
C LEU A 349 8.92 12.05 4.73
N THR A 350 8.49 10.80 4.71
CA THR A 350 7.79 10.17 5.84
C THR A 350 8.74 9.39 6.74
N SER A 351 8.22 8.94 7.88
CA SER A 351 8.98 8.24 8.92
C SER A 351 9.81 7.05 8.44
N THR A 352 9.36 6.34 7.41
CA THR A 352 10.06 5.20 6.82
C THR A 352 11.47 5.56 6.33
N PHE A 353 11.59 6.71 5.65
CA PHE A 353 12.86 7.19 5.12
C PHE A 353 13.72 7.89 6.19
N LEU A 354 13.11 8.41 7.24
CA LEU A 354 13.80 9.18 8.28
C LEU A 354 14.43 8.29 9.35
N LYS A 355 13.97 7.04 9.46
CA LYS A 355 14.51 6.09 10.43
C LYS A 355 15.98 5.80 10.11
N GLY A 356 16.87 6.16 11.02
CA GLY A 356 18.31 5.99 10.84
C GLY A 356 19.01 7.07 10.00
N MET A 357 18.29 8.09 9.53
CA MET A 357 18.83 9.26 8.81
C MET A 357 18.23 10.56 9.35
N PRO A 358 18.48 10.93 10.60
CA PRO A 358 18.00 12.19 11.17
C PRO A 358 18.52 13.39 10.38
N GLY A 359 17.65 14.36 10.10
CA GLY A 359 17.99 15.55 9.32
C GLY A 359 17.69 15.43 7.83
N LEU A 360 17.42 14.21 7.33
CA LEU A 360 17.11 14.00 5.91
C LEU A 360 15.83 14.71 5.47
N GLU A 361 14.88 14.95 6.38
CA GLU A 361 13.66 15.71 6.13
C GLU A 361 13.90 17.13 5.62
N ARG A 362 15.07 17.69 5.92
CA ARG A 362 15.48 19.02 5.44
C ARG A 362 16.12 18.98 4.05
N HIS A 363 16.63 17.83 3.64
CA HIS A 363 17.44 17.65 2.44
C HIS A 363 16.77 16.80 1.36
N ALA A 364 15.60 16.24 1.60
CA ALA A 364 14.99 15.39 0.59
C ALA A 364 13.48 15.51 0.55
N VAL A 365 12.92 15.26 -0.63
CA VAL A 365 11.47 15.26 -0.89
C VAL A 365 11.05 13.99 -1.60
N ARG A 366 9.80 13.63 -1.43
CA ARG A 366 9.17 12.50 -2.09
C ARG A 366 8.27 12.98 -3.21
N ILE A 367 8.35 12.33 -4.38
CA ILE A 367 7.47 12.57 -5.52
C ILE A 367 6.75 11.27 -5.88
N ASN A 368 5.43 11.26 -5.75
CA ASN A 368 4.60 10.19 -6.23
C ASN A 368 4.02 10.59 -7.59
N PRO A 369 4.27 9.84 -8.67
CA PRO A 369 3.81 10.18 -10.02
C PRO A 369 2.29 10.25 -10.16
N MET A 370 1.57 9.47 -9.39
CA MET A 370 0.14 9.21 -9.54
C MET A 370 -0.22 8.78 -10.96
N ARG A 371 -0.87 9.66 -11.75
CA ARG A 371 -1.19 9.39 -13.17
C ARG A 371 -0.37 10.26 -14.12
N GLY A 372 0.48 11.13 -13.57
CA GLY A 372 1.37 11.98 -14.37
C GLY A 372 2.58 11.22 -14.89
N GLY A 373 3.00 11.54 -16.11
CA GLY A 373 4.24 11.04 -16.70
C GLY A 373 5.47 11.85 -16.27
N PRO A 374 6.68 11.41 -16.69
CA PRO A 374 7.94 12.09 -16.38
C PRO A 374 7.95 13.56 -16.77
N ASP A 375 7.36 13.92 -17.93
CA ASP A 375 7.30 15.32 -18.37
C ASP A 375 6.51 16.22 -17.43
N THR A 376 5.41 15.71 -16.86
CA THR A 376 4.64 16.47 -15.88
C THR A 376 5.41 16.67 -14.58
N ILE A 377 6.10 15.63 -14.12
CA ILE A 377 6.95 15.70 -12.93
C ILE A 377 8.09 16.72 -13.13
N LEU A 378 8.80 16.62 -14.23
CA LEU A 378 9.92 17.53 -14.54
C LEU A 378 9.45 18.97 -14.70
N ARG A 379 8.29 19.21 -15.31
CA ARG A 379 7.72 20.55 -15.45
C ARG A 379 7.42 21.17 -14.09
N VAL A 380 6.80 20.45 -13.16
CA VAL A 380 6.54 20.94 -11.79
C VAL A 380 7.87 21.18 -11.05
N LEU A 381 8.79 20.23 -11.12
CA LEU A 381 10.08 20.30 -10.46
C LEU A 381 10.89 21.50 -10.94
N THR A 382 11.01 21.72 -12.26
CA THR A 382 11.76 22.84 -12.82
C THR A 382 11.08 24.18 -12.53
N ALA A 383 9.74 24.24 -12.61
CA ALA A 383 9.01 25.45 -12.27
C ALA A 383 9.18 25.82 -10.78
N ALA A 384 9.11 24.82 -9.90
CA ALA A 384 9.30 25.01 -8.47
C ALA A 384 10.72 25.52 -8.14
N MET A 385 11.74 25.03 -8.83
CA MET A 385 13.13 25.50 -8.66
C MET A 385 13.38 26.89 -9.23
N ALA A 386 12.59 27.31 -10.21
CA ALA A 386 12.68 28.64 -10.79
C ALA A 386 11.82 29.71 -10.07
N ASP A 387 11.01 29.29 -9.10
CA ASP A 387 10.13 30.18 -8.34
C ASP A 387 10.95 31.22 -7.56
N PRO A 388 10.74 32.53 -7.77
CA PRO A 388 11.50 33.60 -7.10
C PRO A 388 11.40 33.56 -5.57
N GLU A 389 10.30 33.07 -5.00
CA GLU A 389 10.15 32.92 -3.55
C GLU A 389 11.03 31.79 -3.03
N PHE A 390 11.02 30.64 -3.72
CA PHE A 390 11.91 29.53 -3.40
C PHE A 390 13.39 29.96 -3.42
N LEU A 391 13.82 30.67 -4.48
CA LEU A 391 15.21 31.11 -4.62
C LEU A 391 15.63 32.06 -3.50
N ARG A 392 14.75 32.96 -3.06
CA ARG A 392 15.04 33.86 -1.91
C ARG A 392 15.17 33.05 -0.60
N GLU A 393 14.26 32.10 -0.35
CA GLU A 393 14.33 31.25 0.84
C GLU A 393 15.60 30.39 0.83
N ALA A 394 15.89 29.72 -0.30
CA ALA A 394 17.08 28.90 -0.45
C ALA A 394 18.37 29.68 -0.18
N ALA A 395 18.48 30.91 -0.71
CA ALA A 395 19.65 31.76 -0.46
C ALA A 395 19.81 32.12 1.03
N SER A 396 18.73 32.30 1.76
CA SER A 396 18.76 32.57 3.20
C SER A 396 19.17 31.34 4.03
N LEU A 397 18.75 30.13 3.60
CA LEU A 397 19.06 28.86 4.28
C LEU A 397 20.54 28.45 4.05
N SER A 398 21.10 28.75 2.88
CA SER A 398 22.52 28.47 2.55
C SER A 398 23.49 29.40 3.28
N ALA A 399 23.02 30.55 3.79
CA ALA A 399 23.82 31.52 4.51
C ALA A 399 23.85 31.32 6.05
N SER A 400 22.99 30.46 6.57
CA SER A 400 22.86 30.12 7.99
C SER A 400 23.50 28.76 8.32
#